data_7e29cd49c8f32f73501d23cbc426a7b5
#
_entry.id   7e29cd49c8f32f73501d23cbc426a7b5
#
_cell.length_a   1.000
_cell.length_b   1.000
_cell.length_c   1.000
_cell.angle_alpha   90.00
_cell.angle_beta   90.00
_cell.angle_gamma   90.00
#
_symmetry.space_group_name_H-M   'P 1'
#
loop_
_entity.id
_entity.type
_entity.pdbx_description
1 polymer ?
#
loop_
_entity_poly.entity_id
_entity_poly.type
_entity_poly.pdbx_seq_one_letter_code
_entity_poly.pdbx_strand_id
1 'polypeptide(L)'
;GGAVIDTAKILAKNPIVCYPTTAAGSTETSWSVYWDGSKKCSIKRHKPRDVIINSEFLDLPYSVVAETTFDVVSHCLDSLNSKKSTEESIGYCNRALKILRNRGRGNVDLIRAGREAGKAIEIAGTNLLHSLSYPLTGYYNVSHGLALGYFLPKISKLMNNDVSDIIDEYENFTFDFNIDMEMVIDEALKYDKINESKIFIDKKVLQEVLV
;
A
#
# COMPACT_ATOMS: atom_id res chain seq x y z
N GLY A 1 -10.61 -9.97 -3.68
CA GLY A 1 -9.60 -9.04 -3.17
C GLY A 1 -8.21 -9.33 -3.75
N GLY A 2 -7.19 -8.63 -3.26
CA GLY A 2 -5.82 -8.67 -3.80
C GLY A 2 -5.21 -10.06 -3.85
N ALA A 3 -5.31 -10.85 -2.77
CA ALA A 3 -4.75 -12.19 -2.71
C ALA A 3 -5.29 -13.14 -3.82
N VAL A 4 -6.57 -13.03 -4.17
CA VAL A 4 -7.16 -13.81 -5.27
C VAL A 4 -6.58 -13.38 -6.62
N ILE A 5 -6.40 -12.08 -6.82
CA ILE A 5 -5.81 -11.52 -8.06
C ILE A 5 -4.35 -11.95 -8.17
N ASP A 6 -3.58 -11.87 -7.09
CA ASP A 6 -2.18 -12.29 -7.07
C ASP A 6 -2.04 -13.79 -7.35
N THR A 7 -2.85 -14.63 -6.72
CA THR A 7 -2.88 -16.08 -7.01
C THR A 7 -3.24 -16.35 -8.48
N ALA A 8 -4.26 -15.67 -9.00
CA ALA A 8 -4.65 -15.81 -10.39
C ALA A 8 -3.52 -15.40 -11.36
N LYS A 9 -2.83 -14.29 -11.10
CA LYS A 9 -1.65 -13.87 -11.90
C LYS A 9 -0.51 -14.88 -11.83
N ILE A 10 -0.27 -15.51 -10.65
CA ILE A 10 0.79 -16.51 -10.49
C ILE A 10 0.50 -17.77 -11.34
N LEU A 11 -0.75 -18.21 -11.33
CA LEU A 11 -1.16 -19.46 -11.99
C LEU A 11 -1.46 -19.30 -13.48
N ALA A 12 -1.86 -18.10 -13.91
CA ALA A 12 -2.26 -17.86 -15.30
C ALA A 12 -1.06 -17.83 -16.25
N LYS A 13 -1.20 -18.51 -17.41
CA LYS A 13 -0.22 -18.44 -18.50
C LYS A 13 -0.33 -17.16 -19.33
N ASN A 14 -1.52 -16.55 -19.33
CA ASN A 14 -1.86 -15.35 -20.09
C ASN A 14 -2.38 -14.25 -19.17
N PRO A 15 -2.36 -12.96 -19.61
CA PRO A 15 -2.95 -11.87 -18.85
C PRO A 15 -4.42 -12.12 -18.53
N ILE A 16 -4.80 -11.90 -17.27
CA ILE A 16 -6.16 -12.10 -16.76
C ILE A 16 -7.04 -10.84 -16.92
N VAL A 17 -8.34 -11.02 -16.79
CA VAL A 17 -9.32 -9.94 -16.59
C VAL A 17 -9.66 -9.87 -15.11
N CYS A 18 -9.64 -8.68 -14.52
CA CYS A 18 -9.89 -8.47 -13.10
C CYS A 18 -11.18 -7.71 -12.84
N TYR A 19 -11.91 -8.15 -11.82
CA TYR A 19 -13.02 -7.42 -11.19
C TYR A 19 -12.60 -7.09 -9.76
N PRO A 20 -11.98 -5.92 -9.50
CA PRO A 20 -11.54 -5.57 -8.16
C PRO A 20 -12.74 -5.38 -7.23
N THR A 21 -12.64 -5.95 -6.05
CA THR A 21 -13.60 -5.76 -4.95
C THR A 21 -12.99 -4.95 -3.81
N THR A 22 -11.71 -4.60 -3.90
CA THR A 22 -10.98 -3.75 -2.95
C THR A 22 -10.02 -2.85 -3.72
N ALA A 23 -9.58 -1.75 -3.12
CA ALA A 23 -8.73 -0.76 -3.76
C ALA A 23 -7.23 -1.09 -3.74
N ALA A 24 -6.84 -2.34 -3.54
CA ALA A 24 -5.46 -2.77 -3.27
C ALA A 24 -4.42 -2.53 -4.40
N GLY A 25 -4.76 -1.90 -5.50
CA GLY A 25 -3.83 -1.51 -6.57
C GLY A 25 -3.18 -2.65 -7.37
N SER A 26 -3.24 -3.90 -6.91
CA SER A 26 -2.62 -5.08 -7.56
C SER A 26 -3.11 -5.34 -8.99
N THR A 27 -4.29 -4.81 -9.34
CA THR A 27 -4.86 -4.88 -10.69
C THR A 27 -4.07 -4.11 -11.73
N GLU A 28 -3.28 -3.11 -11.31
CA GLU A 28 -2.54 -2.22 -12.20
C GLU A 28 -1.05 -2.56 -12.27
N THR A 29 -0.62 -3.64 -11.60
CA THR A 29 0.79 -4.03 -11.54
C THR A 29 1.06 -5.36 -12.23
N SER A 30 2.30 -5.53 -12.71
CA SER A 30 2.83 -6.80 -13.17
C SER A 30 3.35 -7.68 -12.02
N TRP A 31 3.30 -7.20 -10.78
CA TRP A 31 3.77 -7.92 -9.60
C TRP A 31 2.64 -8.71 -8.94
N SER A 32 3.00 -9.87 -8.43
CA SER A 32 2.15 -10.70 -7.57
C SER A 32 2.87 -10.97 -6.27
N VAL A 33 2.14 -10.95 -5.17
CA VAL A 33 2.68 -11.10 -3.83
C VAL A 33 2.22 -12.41 -3.21
N TYR A 34 3.11 -13.06 -2.46
CA TYR A 34 2.82 -14.22 -1.64
C TYR A 34 3.67 -14.20 -0.37
N TRP A 35 3.30 -15.00 0.61
CA TRP A 35 4.03 -15.15 1.86
C TRP A 35 4.73 -16.51 1.91
N ASP A 36 5.99 -16.50 2.33
CA ASP A 36 6.78 -17.68 2.68
C ASP A 36 7.10 -17.59 4.18
N GLY A 37 6.30 -18.29 4.99
CA GLY A 37 6.29 -18.06 6.43
C GLY A 37 5.94 -16.61 6.77
N SER A 38 6.79 -15.93 7.54
CA SER A 38 6.64 -14.51 7.90
C SER A 38 7.21 -13.53 6.86
N LYS A 39 7.87 -14.05 5.80
CA LYS A 39 8.53 -13.23 4.78
C LYS A 39 7.61 -12.94 3.61
N LYS A 40 7.42 -11.66 3.29
CA LYS A 40 6.72 -11.24 2.07
C LYS A 40 7.63 -11.40 0.84
N CYS A 41 7.15 -12.14 -0.13
CA CYS A 41 7.80 -12.38 -1.41
C CYS A 41 6.99 -11.77 -2.55
N SER A 42 7.66 -11.39 -3.64
CA SER A 42 7.00 -10.90 -4.84
C SER A 42 7.62 -11.52 -6.09
N ILE A 43 6.78 -11.75 -7.08
CA ILE A 43 7.19 -12.33 -8.36
C ILE A 43 6.56 -11.52 -9.50
N LYS A 44 7.35 -11.25 -10.55
CA LYS A 44 6.87 -10.57 -11.74
C LYS A 44 6.07 -11.53 -12.61
N ARG A 45 4.88 -11.10 -13.03
CA ARG A 45 3.94 -11.81 -13.87
C ARG A 45 3.37 -10.88 -14.94
N HIS A 46 2.33 -11.30 -15.64
CA HIS A 46 1.63 -10.43 -16.57
C HIS A 46 0.77 -9.42 -15.80
N LYS A 47 0.81 -8.15 -16.23
CA LYS A 47 -0.21 -7.18 -15.83
C LYS A 47 -1.57 -7.66 -16.33
N PRO A 48 -2.66 -7.51 -15.57
CA PRO A 48 -4.00 -7.79 -16.06
C PRO A 48 -4.29 -7.04 -17.37
N ARG A 49 -4.95 -7.73 -18.32
CA ARG A 49 -5.30 -7.15 -19.61
C ARG A 49 -6.38 -6.09 -19.47
N ASP A 50 -7.40 -6.41 -18.67
CA ASP A 50 -8.54 -5.53 -18.44
C ASP A 50 -8.90 -5.50 -16.96
N VAL A 51 -9.35 -4.33 -16.49
CA VAL A 51 -9.85 -4.11 -15.13
C VAL A 51 -11.22 -3.49 -15.22
N ILE A 52 -12.23 -4.26 -14.81
CA ILE A 52 -13.65 -3.87 -14.89
C ILE A 52 -14.16 -3.55 -13.50
N ILE A 53 -14.55 -2.30 -13.26
CA ILE A 53 -15.18 -1.88 -12.00
C ILE A 53 -16.70 -2.15 -12.13
N ASN A 54 -17.21 -3.00 -11.23
CA ASN A 54 -18.65 -3.22 -11.09
C ASN A 54 -19.09 -2.81 -9.67
N SER A 55 -19.98 -1.83 -9.58
CA SER A 55 -20.46 -1.30 -8.32
C SER A 55 -21.22 -2.31 -7.46
N GLU A 56 -21.79 -3.35 -8.05
CA GLU A 56 -22.48 -4.44 -7.33
C GLU A 56 -21.55 -5.23 -6.40
N PHE A 57 -20.22 -5.22 -6.67
CA PHE A 57 -19.21 -5.91 -5.87
C PHE A 57 -18.52 -5.02 -4.83
N LEU A 58 -19.00 -3.80 -4.64
CA LEU A 58 -18.33 -2.78 -3.84
C LEU A 58 -19.07 -2.43 -2.53
N ASP A 59 -19.93 -3.31 -2.06
CA ASP A 59 -20.47 -3.20 -0.69
C ASP A 59 -19.41 -3.71 0.30
N LEU A 60 -18.55 -2.79 0.75
CA LEU A 60 -17.39 -3.11 1.57
C LEU A 60 -17.68 -2.75 3.03
N PRO A 61 -17.33 -3.63 3.99
CA PRO A 61 -17.27 -3.26 5.40
C PRO A 61 -16.39 -2.02 5.63
N TYR A 62 -16.76 -1.18 6.59
CA TYR A 62 -16.01 0.05 6.88
C TYR A 62 -14.53 -0.23 7.22
N SER A 63 -14.23 -1.33 7.93
CA SER A 63 -12.86 -1.77 8.19
C SER A 63 -12.05 -2.00 6.91
N VAL A 64 -12.65 -2.65 5.92
CA VAL A 64 -11.99 -2.89 4.62
C VAL A 64 -11.79 -1.58 3.85
N VAL A 65 -12.74 -0.64 3.96
CA VAL A 65 -12.62 0.70 3.38
C VAL A 65 -11.43 1.45 4.01
N ALA A 66 -11.31 1.43 5.34
CA ALA A 66 -10.21 2.04 6.07
C ALA A 66 -8.86 1.43 5.66
N GLU A 67 -8.74 0.11 5.76
CA GLU A 67 -7.51 -0.60 5.42
C GLU A 67 -7.05 -0.37 3.98
N THR A 68 -7.98 -0.40 3.02
CA THR A 68 -7.63 -0.17 1.62
C THR A 68 -7.36 1.31 1.34
N THR A 69 -7.94 2.25 2.10
CA THR A 69 -7.56 3.67 2.03
C THR A 69 -6.12 3.87 2.51
N PHE A 70 -5.73 3.27 3.63
CA PHE A 70 -4.34 3.31 4.11
C PHE A 70 -3.36 2.74 3.08
N ASP A 71 -3.73 1.65 2.40
CA ASP A 71 -2.89 1.04 1.37
C ASP A 71 -2.73 1.96 0.15
N VAL A 72 -3.81 2.58 -0.32
CA VAL A 72 -3.78 3.55 -1.44
C VAL A 72 -2.92 4.77 -1.11
N VAL A 73 -3.07 5.34 0.09
CA VAL A 73 -2.24 6.47 0.55
C VAL A 73 -0.77 6.07 0.64
N SER A 74 -0.49 4.89 1.21
CA SER A 74 0.88 4.38 1.34
C SER A 74 1.54 4.12 -0.01
N HIS A 75 0.82 3.60 -0.99
CA HIS A 75 1.28 3.47 -2.37
C HIS A 75 1.67 4.82 -2.96
N CYS A 76 0.84 5.86 -2.75
CA CYS A 76 1.16 7.20 -3.24
C CYS A 76 2.41 7.77 -2.56
N LEU A 77 2.50 7.69 -1.23
CA LEU A 77 3.64 8.24 -0.48
C LEU A 77 4.95 7.53 -0.82
N ASP A 78 4.95 6.20 -0.86
CA ASP A 78 6.13 5.44 -1.26
C ASP A 78 6.55 5.77 -2.70
N SER A 79 5.58 5.88 -3.63
CA SER A 79 5.88 6.24 -5.03
C SER A 79 6.43 7.66 -5.17
N LEU A 80 5.85 8.65 -4.48
CA LEU A 80 6.33 10.05 -4.45
C LEU A 80 7.75 10.15 -3.89
N ASN A 81 8.03 9.34 -2.86
CA ASN A 81 9.31 9.30 -2.17
C ASN A 81 10.32 8.32 -2.80
N SER A 82 10.00 7.66 -3.90
CA SER A 82 10.89 6.72 -4.57
C SER A 82 11.95 7.44 -5.43
N LYS A 83 13.20 6.97 -5.40
CA LYS A 83 14.25 7.37 -6.34
C LYS A 83 13.90 7.07 -7.80
N LYS A 84 12.94 6.16 -8.03
CA LYS A 84 12.42 5.78 -9.35
C LYS A 84 11.18 6.57 -9.77
N SER A 85 10.73 7.55 -8.97
CA SER A 85 9.56 8.35 -9.34
C SER A 85 9.81 9.18 -10.59
N THR A 86 8.80 9.24 -11.44
CA THR A 86 8.76 10.01 -12.69
C THR A 86 7.62 11.01 -12.63
N GLU A 87 7.60 11.99 -13.53
CA GLU A 87 6.46 12.92 -13.65
C GLU A 87 5.12 12.17 -13.84
N GLU A 88 5.15 11.07 -14.59
CA GLU A 88 3.98 10.23 -14.81
C GLU A 88 3.50 9.58 -13.50
N SER A 89 4.39 8.94 -12.72
CA SER A 89 4.02 8.32 -11.43
C SER A 89 3.55 9.36 -10.41
N ILE A 90 4.18 10.54 -10.37
CA ILE A 90 3.74 11.66 -9.55
C ILE A 90 2.33 12.12 -9.95
N GLY A 91 2.06 12.22 -11.25
CA GLY A 91 0.73 12.53 -11.79
C GLY A 91 -0.33 11.53 -11.35
N TYR A 92 -0.02 10.23 -11.35
CA TYR A 92 -0.91 9.18 -10.82
C TYR A 92 -1.17 9.35 -9.33
N CYS A 93 -0.14 9.57 -8.51
CA CYS A 93 -0.29 9.81 -7.07
C CYS A 93 -1.19 11.01 -6.77
N ASN A 94 -0.95 12.14 -7.44
CA ASN A 94 -1.73 13.36 -7.25
C ASN A 94 -3.21 13.15 -7.60
N ARG A 95 -3.52 12.38 -8.67
CA ARG A 95 -4.90 12.02 -9.00
C ARG A 95 -5.53 11.11 -7.96
N ALA A 96 -4.80 10.10 -7.49
CA ALA A 96 -5.29 9.20 -6.45
C ALA A 96 -5.65 9.96 -5.16
N LEU A 97 -4.72 10.78 -4.64
CA LEU A 97 -4.94 11.58 -3.43
C LEU A 97 -6.08 12.60 -3.62
N LYS A 98 -6.18 13.24 -4.80
CA LYS A 98 -7.30 14.14 -5.11
C LYS A 98 -8.64 13.40 -5.11
N ILE A 99 -8.71 12.18 -5.64
CA ILE A 99 -9.94 11.37 -5.62
C ILE A 99 -10.32 11.06 -4.17
N LEU A 100 -9.35 10.63 -3.33
CA LEU A 100 -9.62 10.33 -1.92
C LEU A 100 -10.14 11.55 -1.15
N ARG A 101 -9.54 12.74 -1.32
CA ARG A 101 -9.99 13.98 -0.69
C ARG A 101 -11.41 14.41 -1.08
N ASN A 102 -11.81 14.09 -2.27
CA ASN A 102 -13.12 14.51 -2.82
C ASN A 102 -14.13 13.36 -2.91
N ARG A 103 -13.82 12.18 -2.37
CA ARG A 103 -14.70 11.04 -2.49
C ARG A 103 -15.98 11.23 -1.69
N GLY A 104 -17.11 10.82 -2.28
CA GLY A 104 -18.35 10.62 -1.55
C GLY A 104 -18.34 9.30 -0.75
N ARG A 105 -19.49 8.91 -0.21
CA ARG A 105 -19.65 7.65 0.56
C ARG A 105 -19.50 6.38 -0.28
N GLY A 106 -19.44 6.51 -1.61
CA GLY A 106 -19.36 5.34 -2.51
C GLY A 106 -17.95 4.76 -2.63
N ASN A 107 -17.85 3.44 -2.78
CA ASN A 107 -16.57 2.75 -2.88
C ASN A 107 -15.98 2.74 -4.30
N VAL A 108 -16.71 3.20 -5.33
CA VAL A 108 -16.23 3.32 -6.71
C VAL A 108 -15.01 4.23 -6.79
N ASP A 109 -15.06 5.39 -6.12
CA ASP A 109 -13.95 6.35 -6.13
C ASP A 109 -12.73 5.82 -5.37
N LEU A 110 -12.94 5.04 -4.31
CA LEU A 110 -11.85 4.35 -3.64
C LEU A 110 -11.12 3.37 -4.57
N ILE A 111 -11.87 2.56 -5.34
CA ILE A 111 -11.29 1.68 -6.36
C ILE A 111 -10.55 2.48 -7.45
N ARG A 112 -11.12 3.60 -7.91
CA ARG A 112 -10.46 4.48 -8.89
C ARG A 112 -9.15 5.05 -8.35
N ALA A 113 -9.15 5.51 -7.09
CA ALA A 113 -7.93 5.97 -6.44
C ALA A 113 -6.89 4.85 -6.32
N GLY A 114 -7.30 3.63 -5.91
CA GLY A 114 -6.43 2.46 -5.85
C GLY A 114 -5.81 2.09 -7.19
N ARG A 115 -6.57 2.24 -8.30
CA ARG A 115 -6.04 2.02 -9.65
C ARG A 115 -4.98 3.06 -10.03
N GLU A 116 -5.21 4.34 -9.74
CA GLU A 116 -4.20 5.37 -9.98
C GLU A 116 -2.93 5.13 -9.14
N ALA A 117 -3.08 4.82 -7.85
CA ALA A 117 -1.95 4.45 -6.98
C ALA A 117 -1.22 3.19 -7.48
N GLY A 118 -1.96 2.18 -7.95
CA GLY A 118 -1.41 0.97 -8.57
C GLY A 118 -0.54 1.25 -9.81
N LYS A 119 -0.96 2.17 -10.68
CA LYS A 119 -0.15 2.63 -11.82
C LYS A 119 1.13 3.34 -11.37
N ALA A 120 1.04 4.13 -10.29
CA ALA A 120 2.20 4.81 -9.73
C ALA A 120 3.26 3.82 -9.23
N ILE A 121 2.86 2.80 -8.44
CA ILE A 121 3.79 1.79 -7.93
C ILE A 121 4.29 0.81 -9.00
N GLU A 122 3.61 0.63 -10.10
CA GLU A 122 4.14 -0.14 -11.23
C GLU A 122 5.41 0.53 -11.79
N ILE A 123 5.48 1.86 -11.76
CA ILE A 123 6.63 2.64 -12.23
C ILE A 123 7.67 2.79 -11.12
N ALA A 124 7.26 3.28 -9.96
CA ALA A 124 8.16 3.76 -8.90
C ALA A 124 8.41 2.72 -7.79
N GLY A 125 7.61 1.66 -7.72
CA GLY A 125 7.67 0.67 -6.66
C GLY A 125 7.13 1.18 -5.32
N THR A 126 7.16 0.28 -4.32
CA THR A 126 6.92 0.60 -2.91
C THR A 126 8.25 0.58 -2.16
N ASN A 127 8.39 1.32 -1.06
CA ASN A 127 9.64 1.39 -0.32
C ASN A 127 9.44 1.40 1.22
N LEU A 128 9.52 2.55 1.88
CA LEU A 128 9.61 2.66 3.33
C LEU A 128 8.37 2.17 4.08
N LEU A 129 7.18 2.71 3.75
CA LEU A 129 5.93 2.34 4.44
C LEU A 129 5.64 0.86 4.32
N HIS A 130 5.78 0.33 3.11
CA HIS A 130 5.56 -1.08 2.88
C HIS A 130 6.62 -1.98 3.55
N SER A 131 7.88 -1.56 3.59
CA SER A 131 8.92 -2.32 4.29
C SER A 131 8.63 -2.41 5.79
N LEU A 132 8.17 -1.31 6.41
CA LEU A 132 7.77 -1.28 7.82
C LEU A 132 6.52 -2.12 8.11
N SER A 133 5.57 -2.19 7.18
CA SER A 133 4.33 -2.95 7.39
C SER A 133 4.52 -4.46 7.41
N TYR A 134 5.53 -5.00 6.71
CA TYR A 134 5.70 -6.45 6.55
C TYR A 134 5.99 -7.19 7.84
N PRO A 135 6.87 -6.71 8.74
CA PRO A 135 7.05 -7.36 10.04
C PRO A 135 5.77 -7.42 10.86
N LEU A 136 4.95 -6.35 10.87
CA LEU A 136 3.68 -6.38 11.59
C LEU A 136 2.73 -7.45 11.04
N THR A 137 2.65 -7.58 9.73
CA THR A 137 1.82 -8.63 9.11
C THR A 137 2.41 -10.02 9.33
N GLY A 138 3.73 -10.18 9.15
CA GLY A 138 4.37 -11.49 9.18
C GLY A 138 4.54 -12.10 10.58
N TYR A 139 4.81 -11.29 11.60
CA TYR A 139 5.09 -11.76 12.96
C TYR A 139 3.95 -11.51 13.95
N TYR A 140 3.16 -10.45 13.75
CA TYR A 140 2.06 -10.08 14.65
C TYR A 140 0.69 -10.36 14.06
N ASN A 141 0.61 -10.90 12.83
CA ASN A 141 -0.64 -11.22 12.14
C ASN A 141 -1.60 -10.03 12.01
N VAL A 142 -1.04 -8.81 11.94
CA VAL A 142 -1.80 -7.58 11.67
C VAL A 142 -2.14 -7.54 10.19
N SER A 143 -3.37 -7.19 9.81
CA SER A 143 -3.74 -7.02 8.41
C SER A 143 -2.86 -5.96 7.74
N HIS A 144 -2.57 -6.12 6.45
CA HIS A 144 -1.62 -5.27 5.74
C HIS A 144 -2.01 -3.78 5.78
N GLY A 145 -3.30 -3.50 5.57
CA GLY A 145 -3.80 -2.13 5.60
C GLY A 145 -3.69 -1.48 6.98
N LEU A 146 -4.01 -2.21 8.05
CA LEU A 146 -3.82 -1.72 9.42
C LEU A 146 -2.34 -1.51 9.74
N ALA A 147 -1.46 -2.41 9.32
CA ALA A 147 -0.02 -2.25 9.51
C ALA A 147 0.51 -0.98 8.82
N LEU A 148 0.01 -0.65 7.63
CA LEU A 148 0.31 0.61 6.95
C LEU A 148 -0.28 1.81 7.70
N GLY A 149 -1.55 1.73 8.13
CA GLY A 149 -2.23 2.77 8.89
C GLY A 149 -1.51 3.16 10.18
N TYR A 150 -0.88 2.18 10.84
CA TYR A 150 -0.08 2.42 12.04
C TYR A 150 1.13 3.35 11.80
N PHE A 151 1.81 3.18 10.68
CA PHE A 151 3.00 3.98 10.36
C PHE A 151 2.69 5.29 9.64
N LEU A 152 1.55 5.37 8.94
CA LEU A 152 1.21 6.52 8.09
C LEU A 152 1.35 7.88 8.79
N PRO A 153 0.82 8.12 10.01
CA PRO A 153 0.88 9.44 10.64
C PRO A 153 2.31 9.91 10.92
N LYS A 154 3.21 8.99 11.27
CA LYS A 154 4.62 9.32 11.58
C LYS A 154 5.46 9.44 10.30
N ILE A 155 5.30 8.51 9.38
CA ILE A 155 6.10 8.44 8.16
C ILE A 155 5.70 9.52 7.14
N SER A 156 4.41 9.89 7.06
CA SER A 156 3.98 10.98 6.20
C SER A 156 4.63 12.32 6.59
N LYS A 157 4.78 12.57 7.89
CA LYS A 157 5.52 13.75 8.41
C LYS A 157 7.00 13.69 8.03
N LEU A 158 7.65 12.54 8.19
CA LEU A 158 9.04 12.34 7.78
C LEU A 158 9.23 12.60 6.27
N MET A 159 8.24 12.23 5.45
CA MET A 159 8.23 12.43 4.00
C MET A 159 7.82 13.85 3.58
N ASN A 160 7.49 14.76 4.52
CA ASN A 160 6.91 16.08 4.25
C ASN A 160 5.67 16.03 3.35
N ASN A 161 4.84 15.02 3.52
CA ASN A 161 3.58 14.84 2.79
C ASN A 161 2.43 14.73 3.80
N ASP A 162 1.69 15.81 3.97
CA ASP A 162 0.52 15.81 4.83
C ASP A 162 -0.65 15.09 4.14
N VAL A 163 -1.18 14.08 4.80
CA VAL A 163 -2.33 13.27 4.39
C VAL A 163 -3.33 13.09 5.53
N SER A 164 -3.19 13.87 6.59
CA SER A 164 -4.06 13.83 7.78
C SER A 164 -5.53 13.99 7.39
N ASP A 165 -5.82 14.88 6.46
CA ASP A 165 -7.16 15.11 5.89
C ASP A 165 -7.80 13.86 5.25
N ILE A 166 -7.02 12.82 4.96
CA ILE A 166 -7.52 11.54 4.43
C ILE A 166 -7.57 10.47 5.52
N ILE A 167 -6.55 10.41 6.38
CA ILE A 167 -6.38 9.31 7.32
C ILE A 167 -7.09 9.53 8.66
N ASP A 168 -7.29 10.77 9.09
CA ASP A 168 -7.92 11.08 10.38
C ASP A 168 -9.40 10.63 10.45
N GLU A 169 -10.07 10.47 9.31
CA GLU A 169 -11.40 9.84 9.24
C GLU A 169 -11.41 8.43 9.85
N TYR A 170 -10.25 7.76 9.87
CA TYR A 170 -10.06 6.38 10.32
C TYR A 170 -9.25 6.27 11.61
N GLU A 171 -9.09 7.34 12.39
CA GLU A 171 -8.32 7.35 13.64
C GLU A 171 -8.75 6.30 14.66
N ASN A 172 -10.04 5.89 14.63
CA ASN A 172 -10.58 4.84 15.49
C ASN A 172 -10.16 3.42 15.07
N PHE A 173 -9.54 3.25 13.89
CA PHE A 173 -8.91 2.00 13.46
C PHE A 173 -7.48 1.92 13.99
N THR A 174 -7.37 1.93 15.32
CA THR A 174 -6.11 1.66 16.01
C THR A 174 -6.10 0.20 16.45
N PHE A 175 -4.92 -0.35 16.58
CA PHE A 175 -4.74 -1.62 17.26
C PHE A 175 -3.78 -1.41 18.42
N ASP A 176 -4.11 -2.07 19.53
CA ASP A 176 -3.27 -2.11 20.72
C ASP A 176 -2.57 -3.46 20.76
N PHE A 177 -1.37 -3.53 20.24
CA PHE A 177 -0.51 -4.68 20.31
C PHE A 177 0.76 -4.33 21.06
N ASN A 178 1.22 -5.22 21.90
CA ASN A 178 2.56 -5.12 22.47
C ASN A 178 3.57 -5.47 21.37
N ILE A 179 4.05 -4.43 20.67
CA ILE A 179 4.96 -4.54 19.51
C ILE A 179 6.38 -4.27 20.00
N ASP A 180 7.28 -5.21 19.74
CA ASP A 180 8.72 -4.95 19.81
C ASP A 180 9.13 -4.12 18.56
N MET A 181 9.14 -2.80 18.72
CA MET A 181 9.45 -1.87 17.63
C MET A 181 10.89 -2.02 17.13
N GLU A 182 11.83 -2.39 18.01
CA GLU A 182 13.22 -2.66 17.62
C GLU A 182 13.30 -3.83 16.64
N MET A 183 12.59 -4.92 16.95
CA MET A 183 12.50 -6.07 16.04
C MET A 183 11.84 -5.68 14.72
N VAL A 184 10.77 -4.89 14.74
CA VAL A 184 10.09 -4.42 13.53
C VAL A 184 11.03 -3.60 12.64
N ILE A 185 11.81 -2.69 13.23
CA ILE A 185 12.78 -1.87 12.50
C ILE A 185 13.87 -2.77 11.89
N ASP A 186 14.43 -3.70 12.67
CA ASP A 186 15.49 -4.59 12.20
C ASP A 186 15.02 -5.50 11.05
N GLU A 187 13.81 -6.01 11.13
CA GLU A 187 13.22 -6.82 10.05
C GLU A 187 12.89 -5.98 8.80
N ALA A 188 12.37 -4.74 8.98
CA ALA A 188 12.08 -3.85 7.88
C ALA A 188 13.33 -3.46 7.08
N LEU A 189 14.45 -3.23 7.77
CA LEU A 189 15.72 -2.88 7.15
C LEU A 189 16.35 -4.01 6.30
N LYS A 190 15.89 -5.25 6.44
CA LYS A 190 16.31 -6.38 5.58
C LYS A 190 15.70 -6.33 4.17
N TYR A 191 14.70 -5.48 3.93
CA TYR A 191 14.11 -5.32 2.61
C TYR A 191 14.87 -4.28 1.79
N ASP A 192 15.61 -4.70 0.77
CA ASP A 192 16.45 -3.82 -0.08
C ASP A 192 15.69 -2.63 -0.65
N LYS A 193 14.39 -2.77 -0.88
CA LYS A 193 13.55 -1.69 -1.42
C LYS A 193 13.45 -0.45 -0.51
N ILE A 194 13.78 -0.55 0.77
CA ILE A 194 13.84 0.62 1.66
C ILE A 194 14.91 1.62 1.18
N ASN A 195 15.96 1.12 0.53
CA ASN A 195 17.03 1.92 -0.05
C ASN A 195 16.61 2.69 -1.31
N GLU A 196 15.44 2.38 -1.86
CA GLU A 196 14.84 3.13 -2.98
C GLU A 196 14.17 4.44 -2.53
N SER A 197 14.04 4.67 -1.22
CA SER A 197 13.56 5.94 -0.68
C SER A 197 14.50 7.09 -1.01
N LYS A 198 13.95 8.26 -1.35
CA LYS A 198 14.70 9.53 -1.50
C LYS A 198 15.27 10.02 -0.17
N ILE A 199 14.58 9.70 0.93
CA ILE A 199 15.04 10.02 2.27
C ILE A 199 16.05 8.96 2.68
N PHE A 200 17.16 9.38 3.25
CA PHE A 200 18.10 8.44 3.83
C PHE A 200 17.47 7.78 5.07
N ILE A 201 17.42 6.47 5.06
CA ILE A 201 16.80 5.67 6.12
C ILE A 201 17.83 4.71 6.68
N ASP A 202 18.08 4.84 7.97
CA ASP A 202 18.83 3.89 8.77
C ASP A 202 18.07 3.57 10.07
N LYS A 203 18.65 2.69 10.89
CA LYS A 203 18.05 2.29 12.17
C LYS A 203 17.84 3.48 13.10
N LYS A 204 18.79 4.41 13.16
CA LYS A 204 18.73 5.58 14.04
C LYS A 204 17.57 6.48 13.68
N VAL A 205 17.41 6.81 12.38
CA VAL A 205 16.29 7.63 11.89
C VAL A 205 14.95 6.97 12.23
N LEU A 206 14.82 5.65 12.05
CA LEU A 206 13.58 4.95 12.37
C LEU A 206 13.30 4.89 13.87
N GLN A 207 14.31 4.72 14.72
CA GLN A 207 14.15 4.81 16.17
C GLN A 207 13.68 6.19 16.61
N GLU A 208 14.26 7.28 16.09
CA GLU A 208 13.86 8.66 16.43
C GLU A 208 12.42 8.99 16.01
N VAL A 209 11.91 8.36 14.94
CA VAL A 209 10.57 8.61 14.42
C VAL A 209 9.52 7.69 15.02
N LEU A 210 9.85 6.42 15.30
CA LEU A 210 8.85 5.40 15.64
C LEU A 210 8.80 5.07 17.13
N VAL A 211 9.90 5.20 17.85
CA VAL A 211 10.02 4.94 19.29
C VAL A 211 9.92 6.23 20.08
#